data_3f2a3f8fe647b7f9ec1aceab1b039862
#
_entry.id   3f2a3f8fe647b7f9ec1aceab1b039862
#
_cell.length_a   1.000
_cell.length_b   1.000
_cell.length_c   1.000
_cell.angle_alpha   90.00
_cell.angle_beta   90.00
_cell.angle_gamma   90.00
#
_symmetry.space_group_name_H-M   'P 1'
#
loop_
_entity.id
_entity.type
_entity.pdbx_description
1 polymer ?
#
loop_
_entity_poly.entity_id
_entity_poly.type
_entity_poly.pdbx_seq_one_letter_code
_entity_poly.pdbx_strand_id
1 'polypeptide(L)'
;PVNSVLHGKKAVFIISPQWFVKDGTNDEAFSLYYSNLEGVNWILNSKDSRATRYAASRLLAMPTGSSDKLMEMALKKKEKGKPLGKPLRWYLEYRRNVLENEDHLFSMFKLNDRTQKVDRAMKKLPERYSVGKLDAVATKLGENATGNNPFDVSKKFWNKRLKGNYKKLKGKQADYDYTQS
;
A
#
# COMPACT_ATOMS: atom_id res chain seq x y z
N PRO A 1 -9.51 12.36 0.35
CA PRO A 1 -9.28 11.07 -0.27
C PRO A 1 -8.28 11.19 -1.42
N VAL A 2 -7.31 10.29 -1.47
CA VAL A 2 -6.20 10.28 -2.44
C VAL A 2 -6.70 10.31 -3.89
N ASN A 3 -7.89 9.78 -4.14
CA ASN A 3 -8.50 9.71 -5.48
C ASN A 3 -8.74 11.09 -6.11
N SER A 4 -9.12 12.11 -5.35
CA SER A 4 -9.32 13.46 -5.87
C SER A 4 -7.99 14.14 -6.24
N VAL A 5 -6.94 13.83 -5.51
CA VAL A 5 -5.59 14.39 -5.74
C VAL A 5 -4.92 13.75 -6.95
N LEU A 6 -5.17 12.45 -7.19
CA LEU A 6 -4.56 11.68 -8.27
C LEU A 6 -5.35 11.71 -9.58
N HIS A 7 -6.57 12.26 -9.59
CA HIS A 7 -7.38 12.32 -10.80
C HIS A 7 -6.64 13.06 -11.93
N GLY A 8 -6.46 12.41 -13.07
CA GLY A 8 -5.73 12.95 -14.20
C GLY A 8 -4.21 13.07 -14.01
N LYS A 9 -3.66 12.57 -12.91
CA LYS A 9 -2.21 12.52 -12.68
C LYS A 9 -1.64 11.17 -13.09
N LYS A 10 -0.35 11.16 -13.43
CA LYS A 10 0.43 9.94 -13.61
C LYS A 10 1.07 9.56 -12.29
N ALA A 11 0.92 8.31 -11.87
CA ALA A 11 1.55 7.78 -10.67
C ALA A 11 2.49 6.62 -11.05
N VAL A 12 3.63 6.54 -10.37
CA VAL A 12 4.56 5.41 -10.47
C VAL A 12 4.49 4.66 -9.15
N PHE A 13 4.14 3.38 -9.23
CA PHE A 13 4.14 2.49 -8.08
C PHE A 13 5.40 1.63 -8.12
N ILE A 14 6.24 1.76 -7.10
CA ILE A 14 7.40 0.89 -6.91
C ILE A 14 6.94 -0.29 -6.05
N ILE A 15 6.89 -1.47 -6.66
CA ILE A 15 6.43 -2.69 -6.02
C ILE A 15 7.65 -3.57 -5.73
N SER A 16 7.84 -3.93 -4.46
CA SER A 16 8.94 -4.80 -4.07
C SER A 16 8.59 -6.26 -4.36
N PRO A 17 9.50 -7.05 -4.98
CA PRO A 17 9.28 -8.48 -5.25
C PRO A 17 8.96 -9.31 -4.01
N GLN A 18 9.40 -8.89 -2.84
CA GLN A 18 9.11 -9.56 -1.57
C GLN A 18 7.61 -9.64 -1.23
N TRP A 19 6.76 -8.87 -1.91
CA TRP A 19 5.31 -8.91 -1.72
C TRP A 19 4.64 -10.03 -2.51
N PHE A 20 5.37 -10.63 -3.45
CA PHE A 20 4.91 -11.72 -4.31
C PHE A 20 5.50 -13.07 -3.85
N VAL A 21 5.39 -13.36 -2.56
CA VAL A 21 5.81 -14.66 -2.02
C VAL A 21 4.70 -15.69 -2.20
N LYS A 22 5.06 -16.98 -2.32
CA LYS A 22 4.15 -18.08 -2.60
C LYS A 22 2.92 -18.11 -1.69
N ASP A 23 3.11 -17.84 -0.39
CA ASP A 23 2.02 -17.89 0.60
C ASP A 23 1.31 -16.53 0.77
N GLY A 24 1.73 -15.50 0.04
CA GLY A 24 1.18 -14.16 0.13
C GLY A 24 1.44 -13.48 1.48
N THR A 25 0.69 -12.42 1.76
CA THR A 25 0.73 -11.73 3.05
C THR A 25 -0.14 -12.49 4.05
N ASN A 26 0.39 -12.79 5.25
CA ASN A 26 -0.39 -13.38 6.32
C ASN A 26 -1.38 -12.36 6.90
N ASP A 27 -2.42 -12.84 7.61
CA ASP A 27 -3.47 -11.98 8.16
C ASP A 27 -2.95 -11.01 9.21
N GLU A 28 -1.99 -11.42 10.03
CA GLU A 28 -1.37 -10.57 11.05
C GLU A 28 -0.65 -9.37 10.41
N ALA A 29 0.19 -9.60 9.41
CA ALA A 29 0.85 -8.53 8.68
C ALA A 29 -0.15 -7.67 7.89
N PHE A 30 -1.18 -8.28 7.30
CA PHE A 30 -2.23 -7.55 6.60
C PHE A 30 -3.03 -6.63 7.53
N SER A 31 -3.39 -7.10 8.73
CA SER A 31 -4.17 -6.35 9.71
C SER A 31 -3.52 -5.03 10.14
N LEU A 32 -2.18 -4.97 10.14
CA LEU A 32 -1.42 -3.77 10.48
C LEU A 32 -1.58 -2.64 9.45
N TYR A 33 -1.89 -2.98 8.21
CA TYR A 33 -1.99 -2.04 7.09
C TYR A 33 -3.42 -1.89 6.56
N TYR A 34 -4.33 -2.76 6.98
CA TYR A 34 -5.70 -2.72 6.51
C TYR A 34 -6.47 -1.54 7.12
N SER A 35 -7.07 -0.73 6.26
CA SER A 35 -7.98 0.34 6.66
C SER A 35 -9.43 -0.04 6.33
N ASN A 36 -10.29 -0.03 7.34
CA ASN A 36 -11.73 -0.25 7.16
C ASN A 36 -12.34 0.79 6.20
N LEU A 37 -11.90 2.04 6.27
CA LEU A 37 -12.34 3.10 5.38
C LEU A 37 -12.00 2.80 3.92
N GLU A 38 -10.74 2.40 3.66
CA GLU A 38 -10.31 2.03 2.31
C GLU A 38 -11.01 0.76 1.82
N GLY A 39 -11.25 -0.21 2.68
CA GLY A 39 -12.03 -1.41 2.37
C GLY A 39 -13.45 -1.07 1.93
N VAL A 40 -14.15 -0.22 2.67
CA VAL A 40 -15.50 0.25 2.31
C VAL A 40 -15.48 1.05 1.00
N ASN A 41 -14.54 1.98 0.85
CA ASN A 41 -14.37 2.77 -0.36
C ASN A 41 -14.11 1.87 -1.58
N TRP A 42 -13.25 0.87 -1.44
CA TRP A 42 -12.98 -0.07 -2.50
C TRP A 42 -14.23 -0.88 -2.89
N ILE A 43 -15.00 -1.39 -1.93
CA ILE A 43 -16.25 -2.12 -2.21
C ILE A 43 -17.26 -1.24 -2.95
N LEU A 44 -17.43 0.03 -2.54
CA LEU A 44 -18.40 0.94 -3.13
C LEU A 44 -18.03 1.34 -4.56
N ASN A 45 -16.74 1.53 -4.85
CA ASN A 45 -16.27 2.17 -6.07
C ASN A 45 -15.64 1.21 -7.09
N SER A 46 -15.24 -0.01 -6.69
CA SER A 46 -14.64 -0.96 -7.62
C SER A 46 -15.65 -1.46 -8.64
N LYS A 47 -15.24 -1.46 -9.91
CA LYS A 47 -16.00 -2.05 -11.00
C LYS A 47 -15.89 -3.59 -10.95
N ASP A 48 -16.87 -4.29 -11.49
CA ASP A 48 -16.78 -5.74 -11.62
C ASP A 48 -15.70 -6.12 -12.63
N SER A 49 -14.78 -6.94 -12.19
CA SER A 49 -13.69 -7.49 -13.01
C SER A 49 -13.16 -8.78 -12.38
N ARG A 50 -12.39 -9.57 -13.12
CA ARG A 50 -11.73 -10.76 -12.58
C ARG A 50 -10.82 -10.40 -11.38
N ALA A 51 -10.06 -9.31 -11.50
CA ALA A 51 -9.20 -8.84 -10.42
C ALA A 51 -9.99 -8.42 -9.17
N THR A 52 -11.14 -7.72 -9.34
CA THR A 52 -12.01 -7.34 -8.23
C THR A 52 -12.60 -8.55 -7.52
N ARG A 53 -13.05 -9.55 -8.28
CA ARG A 53 -13.59 -10.81 -7.71
C ARG A 53 -12.51 -11.57 -6.94
N TYR A 54 -11.30 -11.68 -7.50
CA TYR A 54 -10.17 -12.30 -6.83
C TYR A 54 -9.78 -11.54 -5.55
N ALA A 55 -9.68 -10.22 -5.59
CA ALA A 55 -9.39 -9.43 -4.40
C ALA A 55 -10.47 -9.60 -3.31
N ALA A 56 -11.74 -9.67 -3.69
CA ALA A 56 -12.83 -9.94 -2.76
C ALA A 56 -12.70 -11.32 -2.10
N SER A 57 -12.36 -12.36 -2.86
CA SER A 57 -12.15 -13.71 -2.30
C SER A 57 -10.97 -13.76 -1.33
N ARG A 58 -9.88 -13.01 -1.63
CA ARG A 58 -8.73 -12.90 -0.72
C ARG A 58 -9.07 -12.19 0.58
N LEU A 59 -9.83 -11.09 0.51
CA LEU A 59 -10.29 -10.37 1.71
C LEU A 59 -11.24 -11.24 2.56
N LEU A 60 -12.10 -12.05 1.94
CA LEU A 60 -12.97 -13.00 2.65
C LEU A 60 -12.19 -14.08 3.39
N ALA A 61 -11.06 -14.50 2.83
CA ALA A 61 -10.21 -15.52 3.45
C ALA A 61 -9.43 -14.99 4.68
N MET A 62 -9.41 -13.65 4.88
CA MET A 62 -8.71 -13.01 6.00
C MET A 62 -9.73 -12.59 7.07
N PRO A 63 -9.55 -12.98 8.36
CA PRO A 63 -10.42 -12.56 9.45
C PRO A 63 -10.59 -11.04 9.55
N THR A 64 -9.51 -10.29 9.30
CA THR A 64 -9.53 -8.83 9.29
C THR A 64 -10.49 -8.25 8.25
N GLY A 65 -10.55 -8.83 7.05
CA GLY A 65 -11.42 -8.38 5.96
C GLY A 65 -12.89 -8.75 6.17
N SER A 66 -13.18 -9.78 6.97
CA SER A 66 -14.52 -10.33 7.20
C SER A 66 -15.05 -10.12 8.63
N SER A 67 -14.44 -9.23 9.39
CA SER A 67 -14.79 -8.97 10.80
C SER A 67 -16.22 -8.42 11.02
N ASP A 68 -16.79 -7.77 10.03
CA ASP A 68 -18.14 -7.21 10.01
C ASP A 68 -19.03 -8.04 9.06
N LYS A 69 -20.17 -8.55 9.56
CA LYS A 69 -21.11 -9.35 8.77
C LYS A 69 -21.63 -8.65 7.50
N LEU A 70 -21.83 -7.35 7.53
CA LEU A 70 -22.31 -6.61 6.36
C LEU A 70 -21.17 -6.38 5.36
N MET A 71 -19.95 -6.17 5.83
CA MET A 71 -18.76 -6.18 4.99
C MET A 71 -18.55 -7.55 4.33
N GLU A 72 -18.65 -8.62 5.10
CA GLU A 72 -18.58 -9.99 4.59
C GLU A 72 -19.64 -10.26 3.50
N MET A 73 -20.90 -9.84 3.74
CA MET A 73 -21.96 -9.95 2.73
C MET A 73 -21.63 -9.16 1.46
N ALA A 74 -21.07 -7.98 1.60
CA ALA A 74 -20.67 -7.13 0.47
C ALA A 74 -19.52 -7.76 -0.33
N LEU A 75 -18.51 -8.29 0.35
CA LEU A 75 -17.41 -9.02 -0.27
C LEU A 75 -17.88 -10.28 -1.00
N LYS A 76 -18.78 -11.07 -0.39
CA LYS A 76 -19.41 -12.25 -1.06
C LYS A 76 -20.17 -11.87 -2.34
N LYS A 77 -20.82 -10.71 -2.36
CA LYS A 77 -21.45 -10.21 -3.60
C LYS A 77 -20.42 -9.80 -4.64
N LYS A 78 -19.37 -9.09 -4.24
CA LYS A 78 -18.28 -8.69 -5.13
C LYS A 78 -17.55 -9.91 -5.72
N GLU A 79 -17.23 -10.90 -4.92
CA GLU A 79 -16.63 -12.17 -5.38
C GLU A 79 -17.45 -12.83 -6.47
N LYS A 80 -18.79 -12.83 -6.33
CA LYS A 80 -19.71 -13.42 -7.31
C LYS A 80 -20.08 -12.48 -8.46
N GLY A 81 -19.50 -11.29 -8.55
CA GLY A 81 -19.85 -10.28 -9.54
C GLY A 81 -21.30 -9.77 -9.43
N LYS A 82 -21.92 -9.89 -8.24
CA LYS A 82 -23.29 -9.47 -8.02
C LYS A 82 -23.36 -8.03 -7.50
N PRO A 83 -24.41 -7.26 -7.86
CA PRO A 83 -24.59 -5.91 -7.33
C PRO A 83 -24.87 -5.95 -5.83
N LEU A 84 -24.44 -4.90 -5.12
CA LEU A 84 -24.60 -4.80 -3.67
C LEU A 84 -26.07 -4.76 -3.22
N GLY A 85 -26.96 -4.21 -4.03
CA GLY A 85 -28.34 -3.92 -3.65
C GLY A 85 -28.46 -2.62 -2.81
N LYS A 86 -29.60 -1.97 -2.91
CA LYS A 86 -29.82 -0.63 -2.29
C LYS A 86 -29.58 -0.60 -0.77
N PRO A 87 -30.13 -1.54 0.04
CA PRO A 87 -29.96 -1.46 1.50
C PRO A 87 -28.48 -1.61 1.93
N LEU A 88 -27.76 -2.57 1.33
CA LEU A 88 -26.38 -2.83 1.68
C LEU A 88 -25.47 -1.68 1.21
N ARG A 89 -25.74 -1.11 0.04
CA ARG A 89 -25.05 0.07 -0.45
C ARG A 89 -25.24 1.28 0.46
N TRP A 90 -26.49 1.55 0.88
CA TRP A 90 -26.79 2.62 1.81
C TRP A 90 -26.05 2.46 3.15
N TYR A 91 -26.03 1.24 3.70
CA TYR A 91 -25.28 0.95 4.92
C TYR A 91 -23.79 1.24 4.75
N LEU A 92 -23.19 0.80 3.65
CA LEU A 92 -21.76 1.02 3.39
C LEU A 92 -21.44 2.51 3.19
N GLU A 93 -22.32 3.27 2.55
CA GLU A 93 -22.18 4.71 2.41
C GLU A 93 -22.27 5.43 3.77
N TYR A 94 -23.21 5.02 4.62
CA TYR A 94 -23.28 5.49 6.01
C TYR A 94 -22.00 5.14 6.79
N ARG A 95 -21.56 3.89 6.72
CA ARG A 95 -20.35 3.42 7.39
C ARG A 95 -19.10 4.19 6.94
N ARG A 96 -18.99 4.45 5.65
CA ARG A 96 -17.92 5.30 5.10
C ARG A 96 -17.90 6.68 5.74
N ASN A 97 -19.04 7.34 5.81
CA ASN A 97 -19.16 8.69 6.40
C ASN A 97 -18.76 8.69 7.88
N VAL A 98 -19.12 7.65 8.63
CA VAL A 98 -18.68 7.50 10.03
C VAL A 98 -17.16 7.39 10.11
N LEU A 99 -16.56 6.48 9.33
CA LEU A 99 -15.11 6.27 9.31
C LEU A 99 -14.33 7.50 8.83
N GLU A 100 -14.85 8.25 7.85
CA GLU A 100 -14.26 9.51 7.39
C GLU A 100 -14.27 10.58 8.51
N ASN A 101 -15.35 10.65 9.29
CA ASN A 101 -15.42 11.56 10.42
C ASN A 101 -14.47 11.15 11.55
N GLU A 102 -14.36 9.86 11.85
CA GLU A 102 -13.39 9.33 12.84
C GLU A 102 -11.95 9.67 12.42
N ASP A 103 -11.60 9.47 11.16
CA ASP A 103 -10.28 9.79 10.60
C ASP A 103 -10.00 11.30 10.66
N HIS A 104 -11.01 12.12 10.35
CA HIS A 104 -10.90 13.58 10.45
C HIS A 104 -10.65 14.03 11.88
N LEU A 105 -11.43 13.55 12.83
CA LEU A 105 -11.27 13.84 14.26
C LEU A 105 -9.89 13.40 14.77
N PHE A 106 -9.47 12.19 14.42
CA PHE A 106 -8.15 11.68 14.80
C PHE A 106 -7.03 12.56 14.22
N SER A 107 -7.15 12.99 12.98
CA SER A 107 -6.20 13.89 12.32
C SER A 107 -6.12 15.23 13.05
N MET A 108 -7.24 15.81 13.45
CA MET A 108 -7.28 17.07 14.19
C MET A 108 -6.54 16.97 15.54
N PHE A 109 -6.73 15.87 16.26
CA PHE A 109 -6.12 15.70 17.59
C PHE A 109 -4.65 15.28 17.55
N LYS A 110 -4.25 14.47 16.56
CA LYS A 110 -2.90 13.86 16.54
C LYS A 110 -1.90 14.56 15.63
N LEU A 111 -2.35 15.31 14.63
CA LEU A 111 -1.47 15.86 13.60
C LEU A 111 -1.17 17.36 13.79
N ASN A 112 -1.82 18.04 14.72
CA ASN A 112 -1.73 19.51 14.84
C ASN A 112 -0.27 20.02 14.96
N ASP A 113 0.56 19.37 15.78
CA ASP A 113 1.98 19.77 15.95
C ASP A 113 2.88 19.33 14.78
N ARG A 114 2.49 18.26 14.06
CA ARG A 114 3.26 17.77 12.91
C ARG A 114 2.90 18.47 11.62
N THR A 115 1.65 18.87 11.48
CA THR A 115 1.14 19.56 10.29
C THR A 115 1.91 20.83 10.03
N GLN A 116 2.20 21.65 11.06
CA GLN A 116 3.00 22.87 10.90
C GLN A 116 4.42 22.59 10.39
N LYS A 117 5.05 21.48 10.80
CA LYS A 117 6.38 21.09 10.30
C LYS A 117 6.32 20.63 8.84
N VAL A 118 5.29 19.87 8.49
CA VAL A 118 5.04 19.39 7.12
C VAL A 118 4.74 20.60 6.22
N ASP A 119 3.87 21.51 6.60
CA ASP A 119 3.54 22.70 5.83
C ASP A 119 4.77 23.59 5.59
N ARG A 120 5.62 23.76 6.60
CA ARG A 120 6.89 24.49 6.42
C ARG A 120 7.84 23.77 5.46
N ALA A 121 7.88 22.44 5.50
CA ALA A 121 8.67 21.65 4.58
C ALA A 121 8.10 21.72 3.16
N MET A 122 6.77 21.59 3.00
CA MET A 122 6.08 21.69 1.71
C MET A 122 6.25 23.06 1.04
N LYS A 123 6.22 24.14 1.80
CA LYS A 123 6.48 25.50 1.28
C LYS A 123 7.90 25.71 0.75
N LYS A 124 8.84 24.87 1.15
CA LYS A 124 10.23 24.89 0.66
C LYS A 124 10.44 24.04 -0.59
N LEU A 125 9.44 23.24 -0.98
CA LEU A 125 9.54 22.41 -2.17
C LEU A 125 9.36 23.30 -3.43
N PRO A 126 10.17 23.09 -4.46
CA PRO A 126 10.02 23.84 -5.72
C PRO A 126 8.68 23.47 -6.38
N GLU A 127 8.02 24.46 -6.96
CA GLU A 127 6.73 24.28 -7.64
C GLU A 127 6.80 23.31 -8.83
N ARG A 128 7.98 23.13 -9.41
CA ARG A 128 8.22 22.21 -10.51
C ARG A 128 9.50 21.41 -10.28
N TYR A 129 9.37 20.09 -10.39
CA TYR A 129 10.51 19.18 -10.39
C TYR A 129 10.95 18.89 -11.81
N SER A 130 12.24 19.08 -12.08
CA SER A 130 12.86 18.54 -13.30
C SER A 130 13.35 17.13 -13.00
N VAL A 131 12.78 16.13 -13.69
CA VAL A 131 13.17 14.73 -13.55
C VAL A 131 14.66 14.54 -13.81
N GLY A 132 15.22 15.21 -14.83
CA GLY A 132 16.66 15.15 -15.11
C GLY A 132 17.54 15.71 -14.00
N LYS A 133 17.11 16.77 -13.31
CA LYS A 133 17.84 17.30 -12.15
C LYS A 133 17.77 16.37 -10.95
N LEU A 134 16.61 15.76 -10.72
CA LEU A 134 16.43 14.76 -9.65
C LEU A 134 17.27 13.51 -9.93
N ASP A 135 17.30 13.04 -11.16
CA ASP A 135 18.11 11.90 -11.57
C ASP A 135 19.60 12.18 -11.38
N ALA A 136 20.10 13.33 -11.81
CA ALA A 136 21.49 13.72 -11.58
C ALA A 136 21.87 13.79 -10.08
N VAL A 137 20.96 14.31 -9.24
CA VAL A 137 21.17 14.35 -7.78
C VAL A 137 21.11 12.94 -7.19
N ALA A 138 20.16 12.12 -7.60
CA ALA A 138 20.02 10.73 -7.14
C ALA A 138 21.25 9.90 -7.53
N THR A 139 21.72 10.01 -8.76
CA THR A 139 22.92 9.34 -9.25
C THR A 139 24.14 9.71 -8.40
N LYS A 140 24.37 11.03 -8.22
CA LYS A 140 25.48 11.52 -7.42
C LYS A 140 25.43 11.08 -5.95
N LEU A 141 24.23 11.09 -5.36
CA LEU A 141 24.02 10.60 -3.99
C LEU A 141 24.21 9.07 -3.93
N GLY A 142 23.73 8.36 -4.94
CA GLY A 142 23.90 6.91 -5.08
C GLY A 142 25.38 6.54 -5.16
N GLU A 143 26.14 7.14 -6.06
CA GLU A 143 27.59 6.92 -6.23
C GLU A 143 28.37 7.16 -4.93
N ASN A 144 28.01 8.20 -4.17
CA ASN A 144 28.64 8.50 -2.88
C ASN A 144 28.21 7.56 -1.74
N ALA A 145 26.98 7.03 -1.80
CA ALA A 145 26.42 6.19 -0.73
C ALA A 145 26.68 4.71 -0.94
N THR A 146 26.84 4.26 -2.19
CA THR A 146 26.99 2.86 -2.54
C THR A 146 28.43 2.39 -2.29
N GLY A 147 28.55 1.23 -1.65
CA GLY A 147 29.79 0.50 -1.61
C GLY A 147 29.83 -0.52 -2.74
N ASN A 148 31.01 -0.90 -3.20
CA ASN A 148 31.17 -1.93 -4.23
C ASN A 148 30.68 -3.31 -3.70
N ASN A 149 29.36 -3.53 -3.77
CA ASN A 149 28.68 -4.73 -3.31
C ASN A 149 27.49 -5.07 -4.23
N PRO A 150 27.02 -6.34 -4.23
CA PRO A 150 25.97 -6.80 -5.16
C PRO A 150 24.62 -6.07 -5.09
N PHE A 151 24.38 -5.28 -4.06
CA PHE A 151 23.13 -4.56 -3.86
C PHE A 151 23.29 -3.04 -3.92
N ASP A 152 24.47 -2.56 -4.28
CA ASP A 152 24.78 -1.12 -4.35
C ASP A 152 24.33 -0.31 -3.12
N VAL A 153 24.40 -0.93 -1.94
CA VAL A 153 24.07 -0.29 -0.67
C VAL A 153 25.31 0.24 0.04
N SER A 154 25.15 1.15 0.99
CA SER A 154 26.28 1.70 1.73
C SER A 154 27.13 0.60 2.37
N LYS A 155 28.47 0.78 2.35
CA LYS A 155 29.43 -0.17 2.92
C LYS A 155 29.13 -0.53 4.37
N LYS A 156 28.66 0.45 5.16
CA LYS A 156 28.26 0.24 6.56
C LYS A 156 27.06 -0.69 6.67
N PHE A 157 26.02 -0.47 5.86
CA PHE A 157 24.81 -1.30 5.86
C PHE A 157 25.10 -2.71 5.35
N TRP A 158 25.87 -2.82 4.26
CA TRP A 158 26.33 -4.10 3.72
C TRP A 158 27.03 -4.94 4.78
N ASN A 159 28.07 -4.41 5.40
CA ASN A 159 28.88 -5.16 6.37
C ASN A 159 28.07 -5.54 7.61
N LYS A 160 27.19 -4.66 8.11
CA LYS A 160 26.46 -4.87 9.36
C LYS A 160 25.22 -5.76 9.20
N ARG A 161 24.54 -5.69 8.06
CA ARG A 161 23.20 -6.28 7.90
C ARG A 161 23.11 -7.36 6.82
N LEU A 162 23.76 -7.19 5.70
CA LEU A 162 23.52 -8.03 4.52
C LEU A 162 24.60 -9.06 4.25
N LYS A 163 25.87 -8.75 4.47
CA LYS A 163 27.01 -9.59 4.08
C LYS A 163 26.92 -11.03 4.63
N GLY A 164 26.55 -11.18 5.91
CA GLY A 164 26.42 -12.49 6.55
C GLY A 164 25.28 -13.32 5.98
N ASN A 165 24.13 -12.68 5.77
CA ASN A 165 22.94 -13.32 5.19
C ASN A 165 23.14 -13.64 3.70
N TYR A 166 23.77 -12.75 2.95
CA TYR A 166 24.09 -12.98 1.54
C TYR A 166 25.00 -14.19 1.34
N LYS A 167 26.02 -14.37 2.19
CA LYS A 167 26.88 -15.57 2.16
C LYS A 167 26.09 -16.85 2.40
N LYS A 168 25.10 -16.82 3.31
CA LYS A 168 24.22 -17.96 3.59
C LYS A 168 23.26 -18.27 2.43
N LEU A 169 22.79 -17.23 1.73
CA LEU A 169 21.86 -17.36 0.62
C LEU A 169 22.52 -17.73 -0.70
N LYS A 170 23.79 -17.34 -0.91
CA LYS A 170 24.53 -17.59 -2.16
C LYS A 170 24.69 -19.10 -2.51
N GLY A 171 24.51 -19.99 -1.54
CA GLY A 171 24.53 -21.46 -1.75
C GLY A 171 23.13 -22.09 -1.80
N LYS A 172 22.06 -21.31 -1.64
CA LYS A 172 20.67 -21.80 -1.68
C LYS A 172 19.97 -21.08 -2.81
N GLN A 173 19.63 -21.82 -3.84
CA GLN A 173 18.73 -21.35 -4.88
C GLN A 173 17.36 -21.15 -4.19
N ALA A 174 16.96 -19.91 -4.00
CA ALA A 174 15.63 -19.64 -3.50
C ALA A 174 14.67 -19.81 -4.68
N ASP A 175 13.79 -20.79 -4.60
CA ASP A 175 12.68 -20.96 -5.54
C ASP A 175 11.63 -19.86 -5.27
N TYR A 176 11.91 -18.68 -5.81
CA TYR A 176 10.91 -17.63 -5.89
C TYR A 176 10.23 -17.74 -7.25
N ASP A 177 9.04 -18.27 -7.26
CA ASP A 177 8.20 -18.29 -8.46
C ASP A 177 7.40 -16.97 -8.55
N TYR A 178 7.95 -16.02 -9.29
CA TYR A 178 7.31 -14.73 -9.56
C TYR A 178 6.26 -14.80 -10.67
N THR A 179 6.04 -15.96 -11.27
CA THR A 179 5.18 -16.10 -12.47
C THR A 179 3.73 -16.47 -12.15
N GLN A 180 3.43 -16.81 -10.90
CA GLN A 180 2.09 -17.28 -10.48
C GLN A 180 1.26 -16.21 -9.73
N SER A 181 1.60 -14.95 -9.84
CA SER A 181 0.81 -13.86 -9.25
C SER A 181 -0.15 -13.22 -10.27
#